data_7fc6b5ce2f2346f9a4347e959cf79731
#
_entry.id   7fc6b5ce2f2346f9a4347e959cf79731
#
_cell.length_a   1.000
_cell.length_b   1.000
_cell.length_c   1.000
_cell.angle_alpha   90.00
_cell.angle_beta   90.00
_cell.angle_gamma   90.00
#
_symmetry.space_group_name_H-M   'P 1'
#
loop_
_entity.id
_entity.type
_entity.pdbx_description
1 polymer ?
#
loop_
_entity_poly.entity_id
_entity_poly.type
_entity_poly.pdbx_seq_one_letter_code
_entity_poly.pdbx_strand_id
1 'polypeptide(L)'
;CKREGLPPKVSESIFIYGTLATIIGARLGHCLFYDPMEYLSKPWTIITGFRDGGMASHGAAIGLLIGLWLFSRKNKLPYIWSLDRIMIAVGIGGAVVRLGNLFNSEIFGMATTLPWGFEFVRSAKWVNEFAPAAVHPTQIYEALCYLITFGILCWLYYAKDIARRRPGILFGIGLLGIFLTRFFIEFIKTEQEAFE
;
A
#
# COMPACT_ATOMS: atom_id res chain seq x y z
N CYS A 1 -12.15 -5.05 -16.95
CA CYS A 1 -13.29 -4.45 -17.68
C CYS A 1 -13.56 -5.13 -19.02
N LYS A 2 -12.57 -5.29 -19.95
CA LYS A 2 -12.80 -5.99 -21.23
C LYS A 2 -13.41 -7.39 -21.07
N ARG A 3 -12.86 -8.21 -20.16
CA ARG A 3 -13.35 -9.57 -19.86
C ARG A 3 -14.79 -9.59 -19.35
N GLU A 4 -15.23 -8.52 -18.72
CA GLU A 4 -16.57 -8.41 -18.11
C GLU A 4 -17.56 -7.64 -18.98
N GLY A 5 -17.16 -7.28 -20.21
CA GLY A 5 -18.02 -6.56 -21.16
C GLY A 5 -18.28 -5.10 -20.78
N LEU A 6 -17.48 -4.53 -19.87
CA LEU A 6 -17.64 -3.14 -19.44
C LEU A 6 -16.90 -2.18 -20.38
N PRO A 7 -17.45 -0.96 -20.61
CA PRO A 7 -16.82 0.04 -21.44
C PRO A 7 -15.43 0.42 -20.94
N PRO A 8 -14.45 0.76 -21.80
CA PRO A 8 -13.12 1.21 -21.40
C PRO A 8 -13.13 2.40 -20.42
N LYS A 9 -14.10 3.30 -20.56
CA LYS A 9 -14.33 4.43 -19.64
C LYS A 9 -14.46 4.02 -18.16
N VAL A 10 -14.93 2.81 -17.88
CA VAL A 10 -15.03 2.31 -16.49
C VAL A 10 -13.65 2.05 -15.92
N SER A 11 -12.70 1.53 -16.73
CA SER A 11 -11.30 1.33 -16.30
C SER A 11 -10.59 2.65 -16.05
N GLU A 12 -10.79 3.64 -16.90
CA GLU A 12 -10.23 4.99 -16.73
C GLU A 12 -10.82 5.65 -15.48
N SER A 13 -12.14 5.54 -15.32
CA SER A 13 -12.84 6.11 -14.18
C SER A 13 -12.38 5.52 -12.85
N ILE A 14 -12.29 4.19 -12.71
CA ILE A 14 -11.83 3.57 -11.44
C ILE A 14 -10.38 3.96 -11.13
N PHE A 15 -9.53 4.09 -12.16
CA PHE A 15 -8.16 4.55 -12.00
C PHE A 15 -8.11 5.99 -11.48
N ILE A 16 -8.85 6.91 -12.09
CA ILE A 16 -8.89 8.33 -11.68
C ILE A 16 -9.43 8.46 -10.25
N TYR A 17 -10.58 7.83 -9.94
CA TYR A 17 -11.16 7.87 -8.59
C TYR A 17 -10.23 7.27 -7.55
N GLY A 18 -9.63 6.11 -7.85
CA GLY A 18 -8.69 5.44 -6.95
C GLY A 18 -7.44 6.28 -6.68
N THR A 19 -6.81 6.79 -7.75
CA THR A 19 -5.57 7.57 -7.63
C THR A 19 -5.79 8.87 -6.87
N LEU A 20 -6.77 9.68 -7.30
CA LEU A 20 -7.04 10.97 -6.65
C LEU A 20 -7.44 10.79 -5.19
N ALA A 21 -8.33 9.84 -4.91
CA ALA A 21 -8.78 9.60 -3.55
C ALA A 21 -7.66 9.08 -2.63
N THR A 22 -6.75 8.24 -3.16
CA THR A 22 -5.58 7.77 -2.42
C THR A 22 -4.64 8.92 -2.07
N ILE A 23 -4.32 9.78 -3.04
CA ILE A 23 -3.42 10.92 -2.84
C ILE A 23 -4.02 11.92 -1.84
N ILE A 24 -5.29 12.30 -2.05
CA ILE A 24 -6.00 13.24 -1.18
C ILE A 24 -6.12 12.65 0.24
N GLY A 25 -6.49 11.37 0.35
CA GLY A 25 -6.63 10.68 1.62
C GLY A 25 -5.30 10.57 2.37
N ALA A 26 -4.20 10.24 1.66
CA ALA A 26 -2.86 10.17 2.25
C ALA A 26 -2.44 11.52 2.85
N ARG A 27 -2.66 12.62 2.12
CA ARG A 27 -2.30 13.96 2.58
C ARG A 27 -3.19 14.41 3.75
N LEU A 28 -4.49 14.27 3.63
CA LEU A 28 -5.43 14.61 4.70
C LEU A 28 -5.18 13.77 5.95
N GLY A 29 -4.91 12.48 5.79
CA GLY A 29 -4.55 11.59 6.91
C GLY A 29 -3.30 12.08 7.62
N HIS A 30 -2.26 12.47 6.90
CA HIS A 30 -1.07 13.06 7.51
C HIS A 30 -1.41 14.35 8.27
N CYS A 31 -2.05 15.31 7.63
CA CYS A 31 -2.41 16.60 8.24
C CYS A 31 -3.27 16.45 9.51
N LEU A 32 -4.20 15.50 9.53
CA LEU A 32 -5.13 15.34 10.65
C LEU A 32 -4.56 14.52 11.82
N PHE A 33 -3.66 13.57 11.57
CA PHE A 33 -3.18 12.64 12.59
C PHE A 33 -1.78 12.98 13.14
N TYR A 34 -0.92 13.64 12.36
CA TYR A 34 0.45 13.94 12.79
C TYR A 34 0.63 15.37 13.28
N ASP A 35 0.11 16.38 12.58
CA ASP A 35 0.27 17.78 12.93
C ASP A 35 -1.02 18.61 12.81
N PRO A 36 -2.13 18.22 13.47
CA PRO A 36 -3.43 18.85 13.29
C PRO A 36 -3.45 20.35 13.61
N MET A 37 -2.71 20.78 14.62
CA MET A 37 -2.69 22.18 15.05
C MET A 37 -1.98 23.10 14.07
N GLU A 38 -0.91 22.63 13.43
CA GLU A 38 -0.20 23.40 12.39
C GLU A 38 -1.10 23.62 11.19
N TYR A 39 -1.71 22.52 10.67
CA TYR A 39 -2.56 22.58 9.49
C TYR A 39 -3.89 23.30 9.71
N LEU A 40 -4.43 23.30 10.93
CA LEU A 40 -5.61 24.11 11.28
C LEU A 40 -5.28 25.61 11.35
N SER A 41 -4.08 25.96 11.82
CA SER A 41 -3.64 27.36 11.89
C SER A 41 -3.29 27.95 10.51
N LYS A 42 -2.82 27.09 9.59
CA LYS A 42 -2.38 27.50 8.23
C LYS A 42 -2.92 26.53 7.16
N PRO A 43 -4.23 26.56 6.83
CA PRO A 43 -4.87 25.55 5.97
C PRO A 43 -4.26 25.43 4.57
N TRP A 44 -3.66 26.51 4.04
CA TRP A 44 -2.99 26.49 2.73
C TRP A 44 -1.77 25.57 2.68
N THR A 45 -1.14 25.27 3.82
CA THR A 45 0.00 24.35 3.90
C THR A 45 -0.38 22.89 3.58
N ILE A 46 -1.66 22.54 3.66
CA ILE A 46 -2.18 21.25 3.19
C ILE A 46 -1.81 21.06 1.71
N ILE A 47 -1.91 22.12 0.90
CA ILE A 47 -1.64 22.09 -0.53
C ILE A 47 -0.18 22.44 -0.83
N THR A 48 0.34 23.52 -0.24
CA THR A 48 1.70 24.01 -0.55
C THR A 48 2.81 23.12 0.00
N GLY A 49 2.62 22.51 1.17
CA GLY A 49 3.57 21.59 1.80
C GLY A 49 3.57 20.17 1.21
N PHE A 50 2.96 19.96 0.05
CA PHE A 50 2.94 18.64 -0.59
C PHE A 50 4.34 18.17 -1.03
N ARG A 51 5.25 19.11 -1.28
CA ARG A 51 6.65 18.83 -1.67
C ARG A 51 7.55 18.43 -0.48
N ASP A 52 7.17 18.83 0.72
CA ASP A 52 7.94 18.58 1.95
C ASP A 52 7.70 17.18 2.52
N GLY A 53 6.89 16.37 1.82
CA GLY A 53 6.51 15.03 2.24
C GLY A 53 5.20 15.02 3.05
N GLY A 54 5.06 14.03 3.93
CA GLY A 54 3.89 13.90 4.79
C GLY A 54 2.68 13.29 4.08
N MET A 55 2.75 11.96 3.89
CA MET A 55 1.65 11.13 3.38
C MET A 55 1.45 9.94 4.32
N ALA A 56 0.25 9.78 4.86
CA ALA A 56 -0.11 8.71 5.76
C ALA A 56 -0.77 7.54 5.02
N SER A 57 -0.25 6.33 5.22
CA SER A 57 -0.76 5.11 4.56
C SER A 57 -2.20 4.77 4.99
N HIS A 58 -2.55 4.99 6.25
CA HIS A 58 -3.92 4.79 6.74
C HIS A 58 -4.90 5.79 6.10
N GLY A 59 -4.49 7.05 5.93
CA GLY A 59 -5.27 8.05 5.20
C GLY A 59 -5.46 7.68 3.73
N ALA A 60 -4.42 7.14 3.08
CA ALA A 60 -4.49 6.61 1.72
C ALA A 60 -5.52 5.48 1.59
N ALA A 61 -5.52 4.53 2.54
CA ALA A 61 -6.47 3.41 2.55
C ALA A 61 -7.92 3.87 2.72
N ILE A 62 -8.17 4.77 3.68
CA ILE A 62 -9.51 5.36 3.90
C ILE A 62 -9.96 6.14 2.65
N GLY A 63 -9.08 6.97 2.10
CA GLY A 63 -9.35 7.72 0.88
C GLY A 63 -9.71 6.81 -0.29
N LEU A 64 -8.94 5.75 -0.51
CA LEU A 64 -9.21 4.76 -1.56
C LEU A 64 -10.59 4.11 -1.38
N LEU A 65 -10.94 3.69 -0.17
CA LEU A 65 -12.25 3.09 0.10
C LEU A 65 -13.39 4.07 -0.21
N ILE A 66 -13.27 5.34 0.20
CA ILE A 66 -14.25 6.39 -0.11
C ILE A 66 -14.32 6.65 -1.63
N GLY A 67 -13.17 6.76 -2.29
CA GLY A 67 -13.09 6.98 -3.74
C GLY A 67 -13.75 5.85 -4.54
N LEU A 68 -13.54 4.61 -4.15
CA LEU A 68 -14.17 3.45 -4.77
C LEU A 68 -15.69 3.40 -4.49
N TRP A 69 -16.11 3.85 -3.32
CA TRP A 69 -17.55 3.99 -3.02
C TRP A 69 -18.21 5.03 -3.92
N LEU A 70 -17.61 6.21 -4.06
CA LEU A 70 -18.07 7.27 -4.97
C LEU A 70 -18.11 6.79 -6.43
N PHE A 71 -17.03 6.12 -6.88
CA PHE A 71 -16.97 5.51 -8.20
C PHE A 71 -18.11 4.52 -8.43
N SER A 72 -18.34 3.62 -7.47
CA SER A 72 -19.39 2.59 -7.56
C SER A 72 -20.78 3.21 -7.65
N ARG A 73 -21.05 4.24 -6.85
CA ARG A 73 -22.31 5.00 -6.88
C ARG A 73 -22.54 5.68 -8.23
N LYS A 74 -21.52 6.36 -8.76
CA LYS A 74 -21.60 7.06 -10.05
C LYS A 74 -21.82 6.11 -11.23
N ASN A 75 -21.13 4.98 -11.23
CA ASN A 75 -21.17 4.02 -12.33
C ASN A 75 -22.27 2.94 -12.16
N LYS A 76 -23.06 3.01 -11.09
CA LYS A 76 -24.11 2.03 -10.74
C LYS A 76 -23.57 0.59 -10.68
N LEU A 77 -22.34 0.42 -10.18
CA LEU A 77 -21.69 -0.87 -9.98
C LEU A 77 -21.73 -1.25 -8.49
N PRO A 78 -21.82 -2.54 -8.14
CA PRO A 78 -21.72 -2.97 -6.76
C PRO A 78 -20.38 -2.56 -6.15
N TYR A 79 -20.39 -2.02 -4.93
CA TYR A 79 -19.15 -1.58 -4.26
C TYR A 79 -18.14 -2.71 -4.09
N ILE A 80 -18.60 -3.90 -3.71
CA ILE A 80 -17.76 -5.09 -3.55
C ILE A 80 -17.10 -5.51 -4.87
N TRP A 81 -17.74 -5.23 -6.02
CA TRP A 81 -17.16 -5.42 -7.33
C TRP A 81 -15.89 -4.57 -7.50
N SER A 82 -15.93 -3.32 -7.08
CA SER A 82 -14.80 -2.38 -7.16
C SER A 82 -13.66 -2.81 -6.23
N LEU A 83 -14.00 -3.23 -5.01
CA LEU A 83 -13.02 -3.71 -4.03
C LEU A 83 -12.25 -4.94 -4.52
N ASP A 84 -12.93 -5.92 -5.10
CA ASP A 84 -12.29 -7.12 -5.64
C ASP A 84 -11.28 -6.79 -6.77
N ARG A 85 -11.60 -5.85 -7.65
CA ARG A 85 -10.73 -5.52 -8.79
C ARG A 85 -9.54 -4.68 -8.38
N ILE A 86 -9.77 -3.71 -7.50
CA ILE A 86 -8.67 -2.87 -7.03
C ILE A 86 -7.68 -3.66 -6.16
N MET A 87 -8.14 -4.68 -5.43
CA MET A 87 -7.28 -5.49 -4.59
C MET A 87 -6.18 -6.21 -5.40
N ILE A 88 -6.45 -6.61 -6.64
CA ILE A 88 -5.44 -7.18 -7.53
C ILE A 88 -4.34 -6.12 -7.81
N ALA A 89 -4.74 -4.89 -8.09
CA ALA A 89 -3.79 -3.79 -8.31
C ALA A 89 -3.03 -3.40 -7.03
N VAL A 90 -3.69 -3.46 -5.87
CA VAL A 90 -3.07 -3.21 -4.56
C VAL A 90 -1.95 -4.22 -4.28
N GLY A 91 -2.13 -5.49 -4.64
CA GLY A 91 -1.09 -6.51 -4.46
C GLY A 91 0.22 -6.16 -5.18
N ILE A 92 0.15 -5.84 -6.48
CA ILE A 92 1.35 -5.45 -7.24
C ILE A 92 1.86 -4.05 -6.81
N GLY A 93 0.95 -3.10 -6.55
CA GLY A 93 1.32 -1.77 -6.09
C GLY A 93 2.07 -1.81 -4.77
N GLY A 94 1.62 -2.62 -3.81
CA GLY A 94 2.31 -2.84 -2.54
C GLY A 94 3.72 -3.40 -2.73
N ALA A 95 3.91 -4.37 -3.62
CA ALA A 95 5.24 -4.91 -3.93
C ALA A 95 6.17 -3.83 -4.51
N VAL A 96 5.69 -3.01 -5.44
CA VAL A 96 6.47 -1.91 -6.03
C VAL A 96 6.85 -0.87 -4.99
N VAL A 97 5.94 -0.51 -4.08
CA VAL A 97 6.24 0.40 -2.96
C VAL A 97 7.35 -0.17 -2.08
N ARG A 98 7.33 -1.47 -1.74
CA ARG A 98 8.39 -2.11 -0.94
C ARG A 98 9.74 -2.11 -1.65
N LEU A 99 9.77 -2.32 -2.94
CA LEU A 99 10.99 -2.15 -3.72
C LEU A 99 11.47 -0.69 -3.72
N GLY A 100 10.57 0.29 -3.78
CA GLY A 100 10.91 1.70 -3.59
C GLY A 100 11.59 1.96 -2.23
N ASN A 101 11.03 1.42 -1.14
CA ASN A 101 11.65 1.52 0.19
C ASN A 101 13.06 0.89 0.24
N LEU A 102 13.28 -0.22 -0.46
CA LEU A 102 14.61 -0.83 -0.59
C LEU A 102 15.61 0.13 -1.24
N PHE A 103 15.24 0.76 -2.37
CA PHE A 103 16.10 1.73 -3.05
C PHE A 103 16.35 2.99 -2.23
N ASN A 104 15.39 3.39 -1.41
CA ASN A 104 15.52 4.50 -0.47
C ASN A 104 16.33 4.13 0.80
N SER A 105 16.68 2.85 0.98
CA SER A 105 17.39 2.37 2.19
C SER A 105 16.60 2.64 3.48
N GLU A 106 15.29 2.42 3.44
CA GLU A 106 14.35 2.65 4.56
C GLU A 106 13.52 1.39 4.87
N ILE A 107 12.99 1.29 6.10
CA ILE A 107 12.08 0.19 6.51
C ILE A 107 12.75 -1.19 6.43
N PHE A 108 13.99 -1.31 6.86
CA PHE A 108 14.71 -2.58 6.96
C PHE A 108 14.47 -3.26 8.33
N GLY A 109 14.95 -4.49 8.46
CA GLY A 109 14.80 -5.27 9.68
C GLY A 109 15.99 -5.21 10.63
N MET A 110 15.95 -6.03 11.66
CA MET A 110 17.00 -6.18 12.67
C MET A 110 18.28 -6.77 12.07
N ALA A 111 19.40 -6.67 12.83
CA ALA A 111 20.68 -7.26 12.47
C ALA A 111 20.55 -8.78 12.21
N THR A 112 21.30 -9.27 11.21
CA THR A 112 21.27 -10.68 10.83
C THR A 112 22.66 -11.17 10.41
N THR A 113 22.91 -12.46 10.63
CA THR A 113 24.08 -13.17 10.15
C THR A 113 23.79 -13.99 8.88
N LEU A 114 22.58 -13.88 8.33
CA LEU A 114 22.20 -14.63 7.14
C LEU A 114 22.96 -14.15 5.91
N PRO A 115 23.31 -15.05 4.96
CA PRO A 115 24.13 -14.71 3.81
C PRO A 115 23.50 -13.74 2.80
N TRP A 116 22.19 -13.47 2.95
CA TRP A 116 21.44 -12.50 2.14
C TRP A 116 21.08 -11.22 2.92
N GLY A 117 21.74 -10.96 4.05
CA GLY A 117 21.63 -9.68 4.74
C GLY A 117 22.16 -8.53 3.90
N PHE A 118 21.60 -7.34 4.09
CA PHE A 118 21.97 -6.13 3.36
C PHE A 118 22.63 -5.11 4.29
N GLU A 119 23.57 -4.35 3.75
CA GLU A 119 24.18 -3.19 4.39
C GLU A 119 23.62 -1.91 3.73
N PHE A 120 22.84 -1.15 4.49
CA PHE A 120 22.17 0.05 3.99
C PHE A 120 23.02 1.30 4.21
N VAL A 121 24.18 1.36 3.61
CA VAL A 121 25.20 2.41 3.79
C VAL A 121 24.71 3.84 3.56
N ARG A 122 23.58 4.04 2.88
CA ARG A 122 22.96 5.35 2.68
C ARG A 122 21.96 5.73 3.77
N SER A 123 21.61 4.81 4.68
CA SER A 123 20.70 5.06 5.78
C SER A 123 21.45 5.54 7.01
N ALA A 124 21.13 6.74 7.48
CA ALA A 124 21.70 7.26 8.72
C ALA A 124 21.36 6.36 9.93
N LYS A 125 20.15 5.78 9.96
CA LYS A 125 19.74 4.83 11.00
C LYS A 125 20.63 3.59 10.98
N TRP A 126 20.89 3.00 9.82
CA TRP A 126 21.76 1.82 9.71
C TRP A 126 23.20 2.15 10.14
N VAL A 127 23.74 3.27 9.67
CA VAL A 127 25.12 3.69 10.02
C VAL A 127 25.31 3.90 11.52
N ASN A 128 24.31 4.47 12.20
CA ASN A 128 24.41 4.78 13.61
C ASN A 128 24.11 3.60 14.54
N GLU A 129 23.20 2.71 14.15
CA GLU A 129 22.66 1.68 15.04
C GLU A 129 23.18 0.27 14.72
N PHE A 130 23.50 -0.02 13.45
CA PHE A 130 23.77 -1.39 13.01
C PHE A 130 25.16 -1.61 12.40
N ALA A 131 25.77 -0.58 11.83
CA ALA A 131 27.03 -0.76 11.11
C ALA A 131 28.15 -1.33 12.03
N PRO A 132 28.93 -2.32 11.53
CA PRO A 132 28.97 -2.88 10.18
C PRO A 132 28.06 -4.13 9.98
N ALA A 133 27.13 -4.41 10.87
CA ALA A 133 26.28 -5.60 10.78
C ALA A 133 25.28 -5.51 9.63
N ALA A 134 25.14 -6.60 8.86
CA ALA A 134 24.06 -6.73 7.89
C ALA A 134 22.70 -6.82 8.59
N VAL A 135 21.65 -6.37 7.93
CA VAL A 135 20.26 -6.39 8.45
C VAL A 135 19.33 -7.12 7.48
N HIS A 136 18.19 -7.58 8.00
CA HIS A 136 17.17 -8.23 7.18
C HIS A 136 16.60 -7.27 6.14
N PRO A 137 16.63 -7.60 4.83
CA PRO A 137 15.96 -6.82 3.79
C PRO A 137 14.44 -7.10 3.78
N THR A 138 13.75 -6.65 4.83
CA THR A 138 12.32 -6.91 5.04
C THR A 138 11.45 -6.40 3.89
N GLN A 139 11.92 -5.37 3.17
CA GLN A 139 11.30 -4.84 1.96
C GLN A 139 11.18 -5.91 0.87
N ILE A 140 12.24 -6.73 0.67
CA ILE A 140 12.24 -7.83 -0.30
C ILE A 140 11.27 -8.93 0.14
N TYR A 141 11.26 -9.26 1.43
CA TYR A 141 10.35 -10.29 1.96
C TYR A 141 8.89 -9.87 1.76
N GLU A 142 8.54 -8.64 2.13
CA GLU A 142 7.19 -8.11 1.91
C GLU A 142 6.84 -8.05 0.43
N ALA A 143 7.75 -7.60 -0.43
CA ALA A 143 7.52 -7.53 -1.87
C ALA A 143 7.23 -8.91 -2.48
N LEU A 144 7.98 -9.93 -2.11
CA LEU A 144 7.76 -11.31 -2.57
C LEU A 144 6.41 -11.85 -2.11
N CYS A 145 6.05 -11.67 -0.85
CA CYS A 145 4.75 -12.10 -0.33
C CYS A 145 3.58 -11.38 -1.03
N TYR A 146 3.73 -10.08 -1.32
CA TYR A 146 2.71 -9.33 -2.06
C TYR A 146 2.62 -9.77 -3.52
N LEU A 147 3.74 -10.12 -4.17
CA LEU A 147 3.73 -10.71 -5.52
C LEU A 147 3.08 -12.09 -5.55
N ILE A 148 3.31 -12.93 -4.53
CA ILE A 148 2.63 -14.23 -4.39
C ILE A 148 1.12 -13.99 -4.23
N THR A 149 0.73 -13.07 -3.34
CA THR A 149 -0.68 -12.69 -3.16
C THR A 149 -1.30 -12.21 -4.46
N PHE A 150 -0.61 -11.32 -5.19
CA PHE A 150 -1.03 -10.85 -6.52
C PHE A 150 -1.22 -12.00 -7.51
N GLY A 151 -0.27 -12.95 -7.57
CA GLY A 151 -0.35 -14.13 -8.42
C GLY A 151 -1.58 -15.01 -8.10
N ILE A 152 -1.85 -15.23 -6.80
CA ILE A 152 -3.04 -15.97 -6.35
C ILE A 152 -4.32 -15.25 -6.76
N LEU A 153 -4.40 -13.91 -6.56
CA LEU A 153 -5.55 -13.12 -6.95
C LEU A 153 -5.79 -13.15 -8.46
N CYS A 154 -4.73 -13.03 -9.25
CA CYS A 154 -4.80 -13.15 -10.70
C CYS A 154 -5.29 -14.55 -11.12
N TRP A 155 -4.76 -15.60 -10.54
CA TRP A 155 -5.18 -16.98 -10.83
C TRP A 155 -6.67 -17.20 -10.50
N LEU A 156 -7.11 -16.75 -9.33
CA LEU A 156 -8.52 -16.83 -8.92
C LEU A 156 -9.44 -16.01 -9.84
N TYR A 157 -8.99 -14.85 -10.27
CA TYR A 157 -9.75 -13.98 -11.16
C TYR A 157 -9.84 -14.54 -12.58
N TYR A 158 -8.67 -14.95 -13.17
CA TYR A 158 -8.61 -15.35 -14.57
C TYR A 158 -8.96 -16.82 -14.82
N ALA A 159 -8.47 -17.74 -13.99
CA ALA A 159 -8.67 -19.17 -14.18
C ALA A 159 -9.96 -19.70 -13.54
N LYS A 160 -10.34 -19.18 -12.38
CA LYS A 160 -11.49 -19.68 -11.61
C LYS A 160 -12.77 -18.83 -11.75
N ASP A 161 -12.66 -17.63 -12.32
CA ASP A 161 -13.74 -16.64 -12.42
C ASP A 161 -14.46 -16.38 -11.07
N ILE A 162 -13.67 -16.41 -9.97
CA ILE A 162 -14.20 -16.40 -8.61
C ILE A 162 -14.90 -15.09 -8.28
N ALA A 163 -14.44 -13.98 -8.86
CA ALA A 163 -14.99 -12.65 -8.66
C ALA A 163 -16.47 -12.53 -9.10
N ARG A 164 -16.91 -13.36 -10.07
CA ARG A 164 -18.32 -13.44 -10.48
C ARG A 164 -19.12 -14.40 -9.61
N ARG A 165 -18.50 -15.53 -9.24
CA ARG A 165 -19.17 -16.59 -8.47
C ARG A 165 -19.35 -16.24 -7.01
N ARG A 166 -18.36 -15.55 -6.42
CA ARG A 166 -18.29 -15.21 -4.99
C ARG A 166 -17.73 -13.80 -4.80
N PRO A 167 -18.52 -12.75 -5.00
CA PRO A 167 -18.09 -11.38 -4.79
C PRO A 167 -17.52 -11.15 -3.39
N GLY A 168 -16.40 -10.42 -3.28
CA GLY A 168 -15.72 -10.12 -2.03
C GLY A 168 -14.59 -11.10 -1.66
N ILE A 169 -14.50 -12.25 -2.31
CA ILE A 169 -13.46 -13.23 -2.02
C ILE A 169 -12.07 -12.71 -2.38
N LEU A 170 -11.91 -12.03 -3.51
CA LEU A 170 -10.60 -11.48 -3.89
C LEU A 170 -10.15 -10.40 -2.90
N PHE A 171 -11.07 -9.55 -2.48
CA PHE A 171 -10.80 -8.54 -1.47
C PHE A 171 -10.37 -9.18 -0.14
N GLY A 172 -11.12 -10.18 0.34
CA GLY A 172 -10.80 -10.90 1.57
C GLY A 172 -9.44 -11.61 1.52
N ILE A 173 -9.15 -12.35 0.45
CA ILE A 173 -7.86 -13.05 0.28
C ILE A 173 -6.71 -12.04 0.17
N GLY A 174 -6.90 -10.93 -0.53
CA GLY A 174 -5.89 -9.89 -0.64
C GLY A 174 -5.59 -9.23 0.71
N LEU A 175 -6.61 -8.90 1.49
CA LEU A 175 -6.42 -8.38 2.86
C LEU A 175 -5.67 -9.40 3.73
N LEU A 176 -6.08 -10.65 3.74
CA LEU A 176 -5.39 -11.69 4.50
C LEU A 176 -3.93 -11.82 4.07
N GLY A 177 -3.64 -11.86 2.77
CA GLY A 177 -2.28 -11.95 2.25
C GLY A 177 -1.39 -10.79 2.71
N ILE A 178 -1.91 -9.56 2.65
CA ILE A 178 -1.18 -8.36 3.06
C ILE A 178 -0.98 -8.33 4.58
N PHE A 179 -2.05 -8.51 5.36
CA PHE A 179 -1.97 -8.37 6.82
C PHE A 179 -1.23 -9.52 7.48
N LEU A 180 -1.37 -10.76 7.01
CA LEU A 180 -0.57 -11.88 7.52
C LEU A 180 0.91 -11.67 7.22
N THR A 181 1.27 -11.23 6.02
CA THR A 181 2.65 -10.87 5.67
C THR A 181 3.20 -9.85 6.66
N ARG A 182 2.48 -8.74 6.87
CA ARG A 182 2.91 -7.70 7.80
C ARG A 182 3.04 -8.24 9.22
N PHE A 183 2.07 -9.01 9.69
CA PHE A 183 2.10 -9.58 11.03
C PHE A 183 3.37 -10.41 11.28
N PHE A 184 3.76 -11.28 10.35
CA PHE A 184 4.96 -12.10 10.54
C PHE A 184 6.26 -11.32 10.36
N ILE A 185 6.30 -10.38 9.44
CA ILE A 185 7.52 -9.60 9.17
C ILE A 185 7.76 -8.55 10.27
N GLU A 186 6.72 -8.08 10.95
CA GLU A 186 6.83 -7.11 12.05
C GLU A 186 7.75 -7.62 13.18
N PHE A 187 7.78 -8.94 13.45
CA PHE A 187 8.67 -9.54 14.45
C PHE A 187 10.17 -9.41 14.14
N ILE A 188 10.53 -9.14 12.89
CA ILE A 188 11.93 -8.99 12.47
C ILE A 188 12.23 -7.58 11.96
N LYS A 189 11.28 -6.65 12.05
CA LYS A 189 11.42 -5.26 11.68
C LYS A 189 12.03 -4.43 12.80
N THR A 190 12.67 -3.32 12.43
CA THR A 190 13.07 -2.28 13.38
C THR A 190 11.95 -1.26 13.54
N GLU A 191 11.84 -0.67 14.72
CA GLU A 191 10.96 0.47 14.99
C GLU A 191 11.25 1.59 13.97
N GLN A 192 10.20 2.18 13.43
CA GLN A 192 10.31 3.22 12.40
C GLN A 192 10.12 4.62 12.97
N GLU A 193 9.30 4.72 14.01
CA GLU A 193 8.95 5.96 14.69
C GLU A 193 9.13 5.80 16.19
N ALA A 194 9.49 6.90 16.89
CA ALA A 194 9.75 6.89 18.33
C ALA A 194 8.54 6.52 19.22
N PHE A 195 7.35 6.36 18.63
CA PHE A 195 6.13 5.98 19.33
C PHE A 195 5.66 4.54 19.03
N GLU A 196 6.38 3.79 18.18
CA GLU A 196 6.15 2.36 17.94
C GLU A 196 6.87 1.49 18.98
#